data_de697c1a40bc9dabe18e83ecaafc90c0
#
_entry.id   de697c1a40bc9dabe18e83ecaafc90c0
#
_cell.length_a   1.000
_cell.length_b   1.000
_cell.length_c   1.000
_cell.angle_alpha   90.00
_cell.angle_beta   90.00
_cell.angle_gamma   90.00
#
_symmetry.space_group_name_H-M   'P 1'
#
loop_
_entity.id
_entity.type
_entity.pdbx_description
1 polymer ?
#
loop_
_entity_poly.entity_id
_entity_poly.type
_entity_poly.pdbx_seq_one_letter_code
_entity_poly.pdbx_strand_id
1 'polypeptide(L)'
;MGGDGGEVTGVRGSALGEPTPYGMVLIERGSMQLGPNADDSTWNIKAQANGASVESFWMDETEVSNAKYRQFVYWVRDSIIRERLADPAYGGDEEFKIEEDKEGNPVKPYLNWKKPIPWRNPTEDEQRAIQSVYKLNPITGVTELDASQMNYRYETYNLTEAAKRKNRIDPTRRNYNTDVPVPTENPFISKDTAYVNDNGDIVRETITRRLSSDYDFLNTYIVNVYPDTTVWINDFENAYNEPYTRLYFSHPGYSDYPVVGVSWEQANAFANWRTDYLRRSLGKQGVYIEPFRLPTEAEWEIAARAGINENKYPWAGEMPMTDDGCFYANLKPGEGNYVRDGNLITSKCGTYEPNDNGLYDMAGNAAEMVQDGFQFSIGGRLHGSTGGFIRKGGGFLSTQDEVMPGRREEVAPFLKDGPNKARDLGFRIALSGINTPGGARPAELASEWKKAGIELSAELNPSGDPLELVAQLEARAGSDAEKGQPQGAPKPDPRKQYFARTPEALHGVQ
;
A
#
# COMPACT_ATOMS: atom_id res chain seq x y z
N MET A 1 8.76 -37.85 -29.59
CA MET A 1 8.11 -36.64 -30.11
C MET A 1 6.72 -36.63 -29.52
N GLY A 2 6.57 -35.95 -28.39
CA GLY A 2 5.27 -35.73 -27.77
C GLY A 2 4.60 -34.57 -28.50
N GLY A 3 3.46 -34.81 -29.12
CA GLY A 3 2.66 -33.74 -29.72
C GLY A 3 1.97 -32.93 -28.60
N ASP A 4 2.06 -31.61 -28.69
CA ASP A 4 1.56 -30.64 -27.71
C ASP A 4 0.04 -30.47 -27.80
N GLY A 5 -0.72 -31.51 -28.08
CA GLY A 5 -2.19 -31.50 -27.95
C GLY A 5 -2.98 -30.34 -28.55
N GLY A 6 -2.36 -29.50 -29.39
CA GLY A 6 -3.04 -28.35 -30.03
C GLY A 6 -3.17 -27.10 -29.18
N GLU A 7 -2.55 -27.04 -28.01
CA GLU A 7 -2.46 -25.78 -27.25
C GLU A 7 -1.52 -24.79 -27.93
N VAL A 8 -1.90 -23.54 -27.96
CA VAL A 8 -1.03 -22.44 -28.38
C VAL A 8 0.09 -22.36 -27.35
N THR A 9 1.21 -23.02 -27.65
CA THR A 9 2.40 -22.92 -26.79
C THR A 9 2.88 -21.50 -26.80
N GLY A 10 2.83 -20.85 -25.65
CA GLY A 10 3.41 -19.54 -25.44
C GLY A 10 4.90 -19.52 -25.79
N VAL A 11 5.46 -18.36 -25.89
CA VAL A 11 6.88 -18.13 -26.15
C VAL A 11 7.71 -18.99 -25.19
N ARG A 12 8.62 -19.84 -25.72
CA ARG A 12 9.60 -20.56 -24.90
C ARG A 12 10.55 -19.54 -24.26
N GLY A 13 10.18 -19.06 -23.07
CA GLY A 13 10.99 -18.25 -22.19
C GLY A 13 11.26 -19.01 -20.89
N SER A 14 12.30 -18.66 -20.17
CA SER A 14 12.45 -19.07 -18.77
C SER A 14 11.18 -18.63 -18.03
N ALA A 15 10.61 -19.53 -17.21
CA ALA A 15 9.50 -19.19 -16.34
C ALA A 15 9.88 -17.89 -15.57
N LEU A 16 9.07 -16.86 -15.69
CA LEU A 16 9.23 -15.65 -14.89
C LEU A 16 8.94 -16.08 -13.44
N GLY A 17 10.00 -16.24 -12.65
CA GLY A 17 9.87 -16.50 -11.23
C GLY A 17 9.36 -15.22 -10.56
N GLU A 18 8.14 -15.24 -10.06
CA GLU A 18 7.63 -14.20 -9.18
C GLU A 18 8.15 -14.49 -7.77
N PRO A 19 8.93 -13.57 -7.14
CA PRO A 19 9.33 -13.76 -5.76
C PRO A 19 8.11 -13.68 -4.85
N THR A 20 8.05 -14.52 -3.82
CA THR A 20 7.02 -14.40 -2.77
C THR A 20 7.12 -13.02 -2.14
N PRO A 21 6.08 -12.19 -2.23
CA PRO A 21 6.10 -10.88 -1.59
C PRO A 21 6.15 -11.08 -0.08
N TYR A 22 7.07 -10.37 0.55
CA TYR A 22 7.30 -10.52 1.97
C TYR A 22 6.12 -9.98 2.82
N GLY A 23 5.73 -10.74 3.85
CA GLY A 23 4.60 -10.40 4.72
C GLY A 23 3.25 -10.49 4.03
N MET A 24 3.16 -11.26 2.95
CA MET A 24 1.92 -11.50 2.22
C MET A 24 1.60 -12.99 2.15
N VAL A 25 0.32 -13.29 2.15
CA VAL A 25 -0.22 -14.64 1.98
C VAL A 25 -0.82 -14.78 0.58
N LEU A 26 -0.63 -15.92 -0.05
CA LEU A 26 -1.27 -16.25 -1.32
C LEU A 26 -2.72 -16.70 -1.06
N ILE A 27 -3.65 -15.97 -1.62
CA ILE A 27 -5.07 -16.35 -1.67
C ILE A 27 -5.31 -17.04 -2.99
N GLU A 28 -5.75 -18.30 -2.92
CA GLU A 28 -6.03 -19.09 -4.10
C GLU A 28 -7.25 -18.54 -4.86
N ARG A 29 -7.24 -18.72 -6.18
CA ARG A 29 -8.40 -18.37 -6.99
C ARG A 29 -9.65 -19.06 -6.48
N GLY A 30 -10.75 -18.34 -6.48
CA GLY A 30 -12.01 -18.88 -5.99
C GLY A 30 -13.23 -18.14 -6.50
N SER A 31 -14.38 -18.73 -6.27
CA SER A 31 -15.66 -18.07 -6.48
C SER A 31 -16.53 -18.25 -5.25
N MET A 32 -17.21 -17.21 -4.86
CA MET A 32 -18.01 -17.16 -3.65
C MET A 32 -19.22 -16.25 -3.85
N GLN A 33 -20.26 -16.45 -3.05
CA GLN A 33 -21.34 -15.48 -2.94
C GLN A 33 -20.93 -14.41 -1.94
N LEU A 34 -20.90 -13.15 -2.41
CA LEU A 34 -20.54 -12.00 -1.60
C LEU A 34 -21.78 -11.31 -1.03
N GLY A 35 -21.60 -10.64 0.08
CA GLY A 35 -22.64 -9.87 0.74
C GLY A 35 -23.20 -10.52 2.00
N PRO A 36 -24.28 -9.97 2.57
CA PRO A 36 -24.85 -10.48 3.80
C PRO A 36 -25.39 -11.90 3.61
N ASN A 37 -25.21 -12.74 4.63
CA ASN A 37 -25.75 -14.09 4.66
C ASN A 37 -27.29 -14.07 4.67
N ALA A 38 -27.91 -15.18 4.25
CA ALA A 38 -29.38 -15.29 4.17
C ALA A 38 -30.08 -15.04 5.53
N ASP A 39 -29.38 -15.27 6.63
CA ASP A 39 -29.87 -15.11 8.01
C ASP A 39 -29.54 -13.74 8.62
N ASP A 40 -28.94 -12.83 7.86
CA ASP A 40 -28.69 -11.47 8.33
C ASP A 40 -29.98 -10.65 8.36
N SER A 41 -30.74 -10.82 9.44
CA SER A 41 -32.05 -10.21 9.66
C SER A 41 -31.98 -8.69 9.94
N THR A 42 -30.79 -8.12 10.11
CA THR A 42 -30.61 -6.70 10.43
C THR A 42 -30.87 -5.79 9.23
N TRP A 43 -30.83 -6.34 8.03
CA TRP A 43 -31.21 -5.64 6.80
C TRP A 43 -32.59 -6.15 6.33
N ASN A 44 -33.64 -5.41 6.58
CA ASN A 44 -34.96 -5.67 5.97
C ASN A 44 -34.98 -5.63 4.43
N ILE A 45 -33.86 -5.43 3.80
CA ILE A 45 -33.64 -5.48 2.37
C ILE A 45 -32.85 -6.76 2.10
N LYS A 46 -33.49 -7.75 1.48
CA LYS A 46 -32.78 -8.90 0.92
C LYS A 46 -31.78 -8.40 -0.11
N ALA A 47 -30.58 -8.08 0.34
CA ALA A 47 -29.48 -7.87 -0.57
C ALA A 47 -29.22 -9.21 -1.27
N GLN A 48 -29.36 -9.26 -2.59
CA GLN A 48 -28.99 -10.44 -3.33
C GLN A 48 -27.47 -10.66 -3.16
N ALA A 49 -27.12 -11.83 -2.65
CA ALA A 49 -25.74 -12.27 -2.71
C ALA A 49 -25.30 -12.30 -4.17
N ASN A 50 -24.22 -11.59 -4.46
CA ASN A 50 -23.66 -11.54 -5.80
C ASN A 50 -22.54 -12.57 -5.90
N GLY A 51 -22.63 -13.49 -6.88
CA GLY A 51 -21.50 -14.38 -7.19
C GLY A 51 -20.34 -13.58 -7.72
N ALA A 52 -19.17 -13.69 -7.10
CA ALA A 52 -17.91 -13.14 -7.56
C ALA A 52 -16.87 -14.25 -7.73
N SER A 53 -16.01 -14.09 -8.72
CA SER A 53 -14.84 -14.95 -8.92
C SER A 53 -13.60 -14.05 -8.94
N VAL A 54 -12.57 -14.50 -8.26
CA VAL A 54 -11.26 -13.83 -8.23
C VAL A 54 -10.18 -14.79 -8.69
N GLU A 55 -9.20 -14.25 -9.37
CA GLU A 55 -7.94 -14.95 -9.65
C GLU A 55 -7.09 -14.98 -8.38
N SER A 56 -6.06 -15.83 -8.35
CA SER A 56 -5.13 -15.85 -7.22
C SER A 56 -4.40 -14.53 -7.07
N PHE A 57 -4.21 -14.12 -5.83
CA PHE A 57 -3.53 -12.86 -5.49
C PHE A 57 -2.83 -12.98 -4.14
N TRP A 58 -1.86 -12.11 -3.93
CA TRP A 58 -1.20 -11.97 -2.64
C TRP A 58 -1.90 -10.87 -1.85
N MET A 59 -2.03 -11.04 -0.54
CA MET A 59 -2.58 -10.05 0.38
C MET A 59 -1.68 -9.93 1.61
N ASP A 60 -1.47 -8.72 2.11
CA ASP A 60 -0.74 -8.51 3.37
C ASP A 60 -1.40 -9.30 4.51
N GLU A 61 -0.58 -10.01 5.30
CA GLU A 61 -1.04 -10.80 6.45
C GLU A 61 -1.82 -9.97 7.46
N THR A 62 -1.40 -8.72 7.66
CA THR A 62 -1.97 -7.75 8.61
C THR A 62 -2.32 -6.44 7.91
N GLU A 63 -2.99 -5.55 8.60
CA GLU A 63 -3.09 -4.15 8.20
C GLU A 63 -1.68 -3.55 8.06
N VAL A 64 -1.57 -2.47 7.29
CA VAL A 64 -0.33 -1.69 7.21
C VAL A 64 -0.08 -1.01 8.54
N SER A 65 1.04 -1.36 9.20
CA SER A 65 1.40 -0.80 10.50
C SER A 65 1.97 0.63 10.39
N ASN A 66 1.96 1.36 11.52
CA ASN A 66 2.61 2.67 11.62
C ASN A 66 4.09 2.61 11.22
N ALA A 67 4.81 1.54 11.57
CA ALA A 67 6.20 1.37 11.19
C ALA A 67 6.37 1.31 9.67
N LYS A 68 5.57 0.46 8.99
CA LYS A 68 5.60 0.34 7.53
C LYS A 68 5.26 1.67 6.84
N TYR A 69 4.23 2.36 7.33
CA TYR A 69 3.81 3.63 6.75
C TYR A 69 4.79 4.77 7.01
N ARG A 70 5.43 4.83 8.20
CA ARG A 70 6.50 5.80 8.50
C ARG A 70 7.68 5.71 7.54
N GLN A 71 8.03 4.52 7.08
CA GLN A 71 9.09 4.34 6.09
C GLN A 71 8.79 5.08 4.79
N PHE A 72 7.52 5.03 4.35
CA PHE A 72 7.07 5.81 3.20
C PHE A 72 7.21 7.32 3.45
N VAL A 73 6.71 7.80 4.58
CA VAL A 73 6.82 9.23 4.94
C VAL A 73 8.27 9.68 5.02
N TYR A 74 9.15 8.87 5.62
CA TYR A 74 10.57 9.19 5.71
C TYR A 74 11.29 9.09 4.36
N TRP A 75 10.88 8.19 3.50
CA TRP A 75 11.39 8.17 2.14
C TRP A 75 11.03 9.47 1.38
N VAL A 76 9.81 9.96 1.54
CA VAL A 76 9.39 11.26 0.96
C VAL A 76 10.20 12.41 1.56
N ARG A 77 10.36 12.44 2.89
CA ARG A 77 11.23 13.41 3.57
C ARG A 77 12.65 13.40 2.98
N ASP A 78 13.24 12.23 2.87
CA ASP A 78 14.61 12.07 2.39
C ASP A 78 14.74 12.44 0.90
N SER A 79 13.67 12.26 0.11
CA SER A 79 13.60 12.75 -1.26
C SER A 79 13.67 14.28 -1.30
N ILE A 80 12.87 14.95 -0.49
CA ILE A 80 12.84 16.42 -0.41
C ILE A 80 14.20 16.97 0.06
N ILE A 81 14.80 16.34 1.07
CA ILE A 81 16.14 16.73 1.54
C ILE A 81 17.18 16.61 0.42
N ARG A 82 17.16 15.52 -0.37
CA ARG A 82 18.08 15.33 -1.50
C ARG A 82 17.90 16.37 -2.60
N GLU A 83 16.66 16.70 -2.92
CA GLU A 83 16.36 17.77 -3.87
C GLU A 83 16.94 19.10 -3.40
N ARG A 84 16.80 19.42 -2.10
CA ARG A 84 17.35 20.65 -1.52
C ARG A 84 18.86 20.64 -1.43
N LEU A 85 19.49 19.52 -1.09
CA LEU A 85 20.95 19.42 -1.09
C LEU A 85 21.55 19.61 -2.48
N ALA A 86 20.82 19.25 -3.54
CA ALA A 86 21.21 19.51 -4.92
C ALA A 86 20.92 20.94 -5.38
N ASP A 87 20.09 21.70 -4.67
CA ASP A 87 19.71 23.06 -5.03
C ASP A 87 20.85 24.06 -4.71
N PRO A 88 21.25 24.90 -5.66
CA PRO A 88 22.26 25.96 -5.44
C PRO A 88 21.96 26.88 -4.24
N ALA A 89 20.69 27.07 -3.88
CA ALA A 89 20.28 27.82 -2.69
C ALA A 89 20.79 27.23 -1.37
N TYR A 90 21.13 25.92 -1.37
CA TYR A 90 21.62 25.16 -0.23
C TYR A 90 23.02 24.57 -0.45
N GLY A 91 23.82 25.20 -1.30
CA GLY A 91 25.20 24.76 -1.58
C GLY A 91 25.41 23.99 -2.87
N GLY A 92 24.33 23.46 -3.48
CA GLY A 92 24.33 22.93 -4.85
C GLY A 92 25.17 21.67 -5.05
N ASP A 93 25.06 20.67 -4.19
CA ASP A 93 25.77 19.41 -4.37
C ASP A 93 25.07 18.52 -5.42
N GLU A 94 25.52 18.65 -6.68
CA GLU A 94 24.97 17.95 -7.84
C GLU A 94 25.00 16.42 -7.72
N GLU A 95 25.82 15.86 -6.83
CA GLU A 95 25.86 14.40 -6.63
C GLU A 95 24.55 13.83 -6.02
N PHE A 96 23.71 14.66 -5.40
CA PHE A 96 22.40 14.23 -4.88
C PHE A 96 21.33 14.07 -5.95
N LYS A 97 21.50 14.73 -7.11
CA LYS A 97 20.57 14.67 -8.23
C LYS A 97 21.34 14.46 -9.53
N ILE A 98 21.09 13.37 -10.20
CA ILE A 98 21.79 12.99 -11.42
C ILE A 98 20.98 13.52 -12.61
N GLU A 99 21.58 14.41 -13.39
CA GLU A 99 21.00 15.02 -14.58
C GLU A 99 21.72 14.61 -15.86
N GLU A 100 22.92 14.02 -15.74
CA GLU A 100 23.72 13.50 -16.84
C GLU A 100 24.13 12.04 -16.60
N ASP A 101 24.28 11.27 -17.66
CA ASP A 101 24.85 9.93 -17.59
C ASP A 101 26.37 9.97 -17.45
N LYS A 102 27.02 8.79 -17.37
CA LYS A 102 28.48 8.69 -17.26
C LYS A 102 29.24 9.21 -18.50
N GLU A 103 28.53 9.41 -19.60
CA GLU A 103 29.05 9.86 -20.88
C GLU A 103 28.77 11.35 -21.11
N GLY A 104 28.13 12.04 -20.13
CA GLY A 104 27.79 13.46 -20.19
C GLY A 104 26.55 13.77 -21.02
N ASN A 105 25.70 12.75 -21.33
CA ASN A 105 24.44 13.00 -22.02
C ASN A 105 23.35 13.34 -20.99
N PRO A 106 22.48 14.30 -21.30
CA PRO A 106 21.39 14.67 -20.41
C PRO A 106 20.40 13.50 -20.25
N VAL A 107 20.05 13.15 -19.01
CA VAL A 107 19.04 12.15 -18.68
C VAL A 107 17.89 12.81 -17.92
N LYS A 108 16.72 12.13 -17.88
CA LYS A 108 15.64 12.61 -17.01
C LYS A 108 16.17 12.67 -15.57
N PRO A 109 16.13 13.84 -14.90
CA PRO A 109 16.68 13.99 -13.55
C PRO A 109 16.12 12.97 -12.55
N TYR A 110 17.00 12.36 -11.77
CA TYR A 110 16.62 11.45 -10.69
C TYR A 110 17.53 11.58 -9.47
N LEU A 111 16.98 11.27 -8.29
CA LEU A 111 17.71 11.39 -7.02
C LEU A 111 18.70 10.23 -6.83
N ASN A 112 19.87 10.56 -6.38
CA ASN A 112 20.92 9.59 -6.06
C ASN A 112 20.75 9.06 -4.62
N TRP A 113 20.13 7.91 -4.49
CA TRP A 113 19.94 7.24 -3.20
C TRP A 113 21.19 6.58 -2.64
N LYS A 114 22.24 6.40 -3.45
CA LYS A 114 23.52 5.83 -3.00
C LYS A 114 24.33 6.82 -2.17
N LYS A 115 24.16 8.11 -2.41
CA LYS A 115 24.81 9.14 -1.60
C LYS A 115 24.04 9.30 -0.29
N PRO A 116 24.68 9.07 0.88
CA PRO A 116 24.02 9.25 2.17
C PRO A 116 23.76 10.73 2.45
N ILE A 117 22.63 11.03 3.09
CA ILE A 117 22.37 12.37 3.63
C ILE A 117 23.33 12.61 4.80
N PRO A 118 23.98 13.79 4.88
CA PRO A 118 24.98 14.11 5.92
C PRO A 118 24.30 14.44 7.26
N TRP A 119 23.70 13.45 7.90
CA TRP A 119 23.07 13.61 9.22
C TRP A 119 24.07 13.94 10.33
N ARG A 120 25.33 13.50 10.19
CA ARG A 120 26.40 13.75 11.15
C ARG A 120 27.37 14.77 10.59
N ASN A 121 27.63 15.84 11.36
CA ASN A 121 28.53 16.93 11.00
C ASN A 121 28.22 17.57 9.63
N PRO A 122 26.96 17.97 9.37
CA PRO A 122 26.61 18.69 8.15
C PRO A 122 27.31 20.07 8.14
N THR A 123 27.60 20.58 6.96
CA THR A 123 27.96 21.99 6.75
C THR A 123 26.74 22.88 7.08
N GLU A 124 26.94 24.21 7.16
CA GLU A 124 25.86 25.14 7.44
C GLU A 124 24.76 25.09 6.37
N ASP A 125 25.14 24.93 5.10
CA ASP A 125 24.19 24.82 3.99
C ASP A 125 23.44 23.50 4.00
N GLU A 126 24.12 22.38 4.21
CA GLU A 126 23.50 21.07 4.40
C GLU A 126 22.57 21.03 5.60
N GLN A 127 22.96 21.66 6.70
CA GLN A 127 22.10 21.77 7.88
C GLN A 127 20.83 22.56 7.59
N ARG A 128 20.91 23.66 6.84
CA ARG A 128 19.73 24.43 6.40
C ARG A 128 18.83 23.57 5.50
N ALA A 129 19.40 22.81 4.57
CA ALA A 129 18.64 21.89 3.72
C ALA A 129 17.90 20.85 4.55
N ILE A 130 18.58 20.21 5.49
CA ILE A 130 17.99 19.18 6.37
C ILE A 130 16.91 19.79 7.28
N GLN A 131 17.19 20.93 7.92
CA GLN A 131 16.24 21.55 8.84
C GLN A 131 15.00 22.11 8.15
N SER A 132 15.08 22.41 6.87
CA SER A 132 13.98 23.01 6.12
C SER A 132 12.72 22.15 5.99
N VAL A 133 12.81 20.83 6.24
CA VAL A 133 11.65 19.89 6.29
C VAL A 133 11.04 19.77 7.68
N TYR A 134 11.58 20.48 8.65
CA TYR A 134 11.10 20.46 10.03
C TYR A 134 10.58 21.85 10.42
N LYS A 135 9.64 21.86 11.34
CA LYS A 135 9.10 23.08 11.95
C LYS A 135 9.13 23.01 13.46
N LEU A 136 9.33 24.15 14.09
CA LEU A 136 9.18 24.27 15.53
C LEU A 136 7.68 24.28 15.88
N ASN A 137 7.25 23.36 16.71
CA ASN A 137 5.89 23.41 17.26
C ASN A 137 5.85 24.51 18.35
N PRO A 138 5.06 25.57 18.16
CA PRO A 138 5.05 26.71 19.08
C PRO A 138 4.46 26.39 20.46
N ILE A 139 3.70 25.31 20.58
CA ILE A 139 3.07 24.89 21.82
C ILE A 139 4.02 24.04 22.65
N THR A 140 4.68 23.08 22.02
CA THR A 140 5.55 22.11 22.71
C THR A 140 7.00 22.53 22.76
N GLY A 141 7.42 23.47 21.91
CA GLY A 141 8.84 23.85 21.75
C GLY A 141 9.70 22.76 21.10
N VAL A 142 9.09 21.68 20.60
CA VAL A 142 9.81 20.58 19.95
C VAL A 142 9.83 20.78 18.44
N THR A 143 10.95 20.45 17.83
CA THR A 143 11.07 20.44 16.36
C THR A 143 10.46 19.15 15.82
N GLU A 144 9.45 19.28 14.99
CA GLU A 144 8.69 18.17 14.41
C GLU A 144 8.77 18.21 12.88
N LEU A 145 8.57 17.06 12.23
CA LEU A 145 8.48 16.99 10.78
C LEU A 145 7.32 17.87 10.28
N ASP A 146 7.60 18.71 9.28
CA ASP A 146 6.55 19.54 8.69
C ASP A 146 5.64 18.71 7.77
N ALA A 147 4.53 18.27 8.31
CA ALA A 147 3.55 17.44 7.61
C ALA A 147 3.07 18.07 6.28
N SER A 148 2.98 19.41 6.20
CA SER A 148 2.50 20.10 5.00
C SER A 148 3.41 19.93 3.77
N GLN A 149 4.68 19.65 4.00
CA GLN A 149 5.68 19.49 2.94
C GLN A 149 5.77 18.03 2.44
N MET A 150 5.18 17.07 3.14
CA MET A 150 5.32 15.64 2.82
C MET A 150 4.47 15.26 1.60
N ASN A 151 4.80 15.81 0.45
CA ASN A 151 4.09 15.61 -0.81
C ASN A 151 4.81 14.58 -1.67
N TYR A 152 4.14 13.51 -2.00
CA TYR A 152 4.62 12.44 -2.88
C TYR A 152 3.99 12.58 -4.26
N ARG A 153 4.83 12.66 -5.29
CA ARG A 153 4.41 12.66 -6.69
C ARG A 153 4.65 11.29 -7.31
N TYR A 154 3.63 10.77 -7.95
CA TYR A 154 3.72 9.52 -8.70
C TYR A 154 2.90 9.56 -9.99
N GLU A 155 3.21 8.66 -10.89
CA GLU A 155 2.54 8.55 -12.19
C GLU A 155 1.98 7.14 -12.34
N THR A 156 0.76 7.03 -12.84
CA THR A 156 0.12 5.74 -13.15
C THR A 156 -0.30 5.70 -14.60
N TYR A 157 -0.13 4.54 -15.23
CA TYR A 157 -0.57 4.34 -16.61
C TYR A 157 -2.04 3.93 -16.63
N ASN A 158 -2.88 4.69 -17.34
CA ASN A 158 -4.30 4.40 -17.46
C ASN A 158 -4.54 3.25 -18.44
N LEU A 159 -4.38 2.02 -17.94
CA LEU A 159 -4.57 0.80 -18.74
C LEU A 159 -5.97 0.69 -19.32
N THR A 160 -6.99 1.15 -18.59
CA THR A 160 -8.39 1.10 -19.04
C THR A 160 -8.61 1.95 -20.29
N GLU A 161 -8.08 3.16 -20.31
CA GLU A 161 -8.16 4.01 -21.51
C GLU A 161 -7.25 3.51 -22.63
N ALA A 162 -6.03 3.06 -22.30
CA ALA A 162 -5.08 2.52 -23.27
C ALA A 162 -5.60 1.24 -23.95
N ALA A 163 -6.31 0.38 -23.22
CA ALA A 163 -6.87 -0.86 -23.73
C ALA A 163 -8.04 -0.63 -24.73
N LYS A 164 -8.68 0.54 -24.67
CA LYS A 164 -9.79 0.85 -25.59
C LYS A 164 -9.27 0.89 -27.02
N ARG A 165 -9.90 0.09 -27.88
CA ARG A 165 -9.51 0.00 -29.30
C ARG A 165 -9.46 1.36 -30.01
N LYS A 166 -10.44 2.24 -29.77
CA LYS A 166 -10.49 3.59 -30.32
C LYS A 166 -9.26 4.43 -29.99
N ASN A 167 -8.57 4.10 -28.89
CA ASN A 167 -7.43 4.84 -28.36
C ASN A 167 -6.08 4.24 -28.80
N ARG A 168 -6.06 3.27 -29.69
CA ARG A 168 -4.78 2.75 -30.22
C ARG A 168 -4.07 3.83 -31.03
N ILE A 169 -2.77 3.99 -30.79
CA ILE A 169 -1.94 4.99 -31.48
C ILE A 169 -1.93 4.72 -32.98
N ASP A 170 -1.75 3.46 -33.39
CA ASP A 170 -1.84 3.07 -34.78
C ASP A 170 -3.31 3.09 -35.26
N PRO A 171 -3.69 4.01 -36.16
CA PRO A 171 -5.06 4.12 -36.65
C PRO A 171 -5.57 2.84 -37.31
N THR A 172 -4.71 2.06 -37.97
CA THR A 172 -5.08 0.83 -38.65
C THR A 172 -5.60 -0.26 -37.72
N ARG A 173 -5.19 -0.18 -36.45
CA ARG A 173 -5.59 -1.12 -35.39
C ARG A 173 -6.85 -0.70 -34.64
N ARG A 174 -7.48 0.44 -34.99
CA ARG A 174 -8.67 0.96 -34.31
C ARG A 174 -9.95 0.28 -34.74
N ASN A 175 -9.98 -0.29 -35.94
CA ASN A 175 -11.16 -0.95 -36.49
C ASN A 175 -10.87 -2.38 -36.99
N TYR A 176 -11.81 -3.31 -36.77
CA TYR A 176 -11.74 -4.67 -37.34
C TYR A 176 -12.52 -4.81 -38.65
N ASN A 177 -13.46 -3.91 -38.87
CA ASN A 177 -14.26 -3.97 -40.06
C ASN A 177 -13.53 -3.20 -41.16
N THR A 178 -13.03 -3.91 -42.17
CA THR A 178 -12.30 -3.35 -43.32
C THR A 178 -13.18 -2.49 -44.20
N ASP A 179 -14.51 -2.64 -44.08
CA ASP A 179 -15.47 -1.90 -44.89
C ASP A 179 -15.84 -0.52 -44.35
N VAL A 180 -15.39 -0.21 -43.12
CA VAL A 180 -15.64 1.10 -42.49
C VAL A 180 -14.36 1.93 -42.52
N PRO A 181 -14.40 3.16 -43.08
CA PRO A 181 -13.23 4.04 -43.08
C PRO A 181 -12.73 4.26 -41.66
N VAL A 182 -11.42 4.03 -41.43
CA VAL A 182 -10.79 4.30 -40.15
C VAL A 182 -10.70 5.81 -39.96
N PRO A 183 -11.15 6.37 -38.82
CA PRO A 183 -10.96 7.79 -38.56
C PRO A 183 -9.45 8.10 -38.57
N THR A 184 -9.05 9.01 -39.47
CA THR A 184 -7.66 9.44 -39.59
C THR A 184 -7.25 10.34 -38.45
N GLU A 185 -8.20 10.98 -37.79
CA GLU A 185 -7.96 11.84 -36.63
C GLU A 185 -7.77 11.04 -35.35
N ASN A 186 -6.77 11.45 -34.56
CA ASN A 186 -6.57 10.88 -33.26
C ASN A 186 -7.71 11.26 -32.31
N PRO A 187 -8.18 10.31 -31.45
CA PRO A 187 -9.23 10.57 -30.49
C PRO A 187 -8.75 11.56 -29.42
N PHE A 188 -9.71 12.22 -28.78
CA PHE A 188 -9.45 12.94 -27.56
C PHE A 188 -9.46 11.97 -26.38
N ILE A 189 -8.50 12.15 -25.49
CA ILE A 189 -8.40 11.43 -24.22
C ILE A 189 -8.29 12.42 -23.08
N SER A 190 -8.85 12.04 -21.95
CA SER A 190 -8.72 12.79 -20.70
C SER A 190 -7.74 12.11 -19.80
N LYS A 191 -6.85 12.87 -19.18
CA LYS A 191 -5.90 12.41 -18.18
C LYS A 191 -5.92 13.32 -16.97
N ASP A 192 -5.76 12.71 -15.81
CA ASP A 192 -5.61 13.44 -14.57
C ASP A 192 -4.18 13.93 -14.43
N THR A 193 -4.03 15.17 -14.03
CA THR A 193 -2.74 15.77 -13.75
C THR A 193 -2.78 16.55 -12.44
N ALA A 194 -1.66 16.55 -11.73
CA ALA A 194 -1.50 17.34 -10.54
C ALA A 194 -0.16 18.08 -10.59
N TYR A 195 -0.15 19.32 -10.10
CA TYR A 195 1.05 20.13 -9.95
C TYR A 195 0.93 20.99 -8.68
N VAL A 196 2.06 21.50 -8.23
CA VAL A 196 2.11 22.46 -7.13
C VAL A 196 2.14 23.85 -7.74
N ASN A 197 1.22 24.72 -7.32
CA ASN A 197 1.19 26.12 -7.79
C ASN A 197 2.25 26.99 -7.07
N ASP A 198 2.36 28.25 -7.48
CA ASP A 198 3.33 29.19 -6.91
C ASP A 198 3.09 29.47 -5.41
N ASN A 199 1.89 29.22 -4.91
CA ASN A 199 1.54 29.35 -3.50
C ASN A 199 1.87 28.09 -2.67
N GLY A 200 2.31 27.01 -3.32
CA GLY A 200 2.56 25.72 -2.67
C GLY A 200 1.34 24.80 -2.56
N ASP A 201 0.19 25.18 -3.15
CA ASP A 201 -1.03 24.36 -3.10
C ASP A 201 -0.99 23.28 -4.19
N ILE A 202 -1.51 22.10 -3.87
CA ILE A 202 -1.68 21.01 -4.83
C ILE A 202 -2.92 21.29 -5.68
N VAL A 203 -2.71 21.56 -6.96
CA VAL A 203 -3.77 21.72 -7.96
C VAL A 203 -3.96 20.41 -8.70
N ARG A 204 -5.22 19.96 -8.79
CA ARG A 204 -5.61 18.76 -9.52
C ARG A 204 -6.58 19.13 -10.61
N GLU A 205 -6.30 18.71 -11.83
CA GLU A 205 -7.17 18.98 -12.98
C GLU A 205 -7.17 17.80 -13.97
N THR A 206 -8.27 17.66 -14.70
CA THR A 206 -8.37 16.69 -15.77
C THR A 206 -8.18 17.41 -17.11
N ILE A 207 -7.10 17.10 -17.81
CA ILE A 207 -6.76 17.69 -19.10
C ILE A 207 -7.26 16.79 -20.20
N THR A 208 -8.02 17.34 -21.17
CA THR A 208 -8.46 16.64 -22.37
C THR A 208 -7.64 17.12 -23.56
N ARG A 209 -6.95 16.18 -24.23
CA ARG A 209 -6.14 16.48 -25.42
C ARG A 209 -6.20 15.38 -26.46
N ARG A 210 -5.78 15.68 -27.68
CA ARG A 210 -5.67 14.67 -28.75
C ARG A 210 -4.55 13.68 -28.42
N LEU A 211 -4.82 12.39 -28.60
CA LEU A 211 -3.85 11.32 -28.44
C LEU A 211 -2.68 11.53 -29.40
N SER A 212 -1.46 11.61 -28.87
CA SER A 212 -0.24 11.77 -29.66
C SER A 212 0.80 10.70 -29.37
N SER A 213 0.83 10.19 -28.14
CA SER A 213 1.81 9.21 -27.68
C SER A 213 1.27 8.40 -26.51
N ASP A 214 1.97 7.33 -26.14
CA ASP A 214 1.65 6.51 -24.96
C ASP A 214 1.73 7.33 -23.65
N TYR A 215 2.51 8.40 -23.61
CA TYR A 215 2.58 9.31 -22.47
C TYR A 215 1.25 10.03 -22.16
N ASP A 216 0.33 10.04 -23.14
CA ASP A 216 -0.99 10.65 -22.96
C ASP A 216 -1.88 9.83 -22.03
N PHE A 217 -1.53 8.57 -21.75
CA PHE A 217 -2.20 7.71 -20.78
C PHE A 217 -1.58 7.77 -19.38
N LEU A 218 -0.56 8.58 -19.15
CA LEU A 218 0.03 8.76 -17.83
C LEU A 218 -0.76 9.79 -17.03
N ASN A 219 -1.44 9.35 -15.99
CA ASN A 219 -2.00 10.21 -14.95
C ASN A 219 -0.90 10.58 -13.95
N THR A 220 -0.90 11.82 -13.49
CA THR A 220 0.03 12.32 -12.49
C THR A 220 -0.73 12.71 -11.24
N TYR A 221 -0.29 12.20 -10.10
CA TYR A 221 -0.86 12.49 -8.79
C TYR A 221 0.18 13.11 -7.87
N ILE A 222 -0.25 14.04 -7.05
CA ILE A 222 0.53 14.56 -5.92
C ILE A 222 -0.35 14.42 -4.70
N VAL A 223 0.16 13.73 -3.68
CA VAL A 223 -0.57 13.41 -2.45
C VAL A 223 0.29 13.79 -1.26
N ASN A 224 -0.26 14.54 -0.32
CA ASN A 224 0.38 14.71 0.97
C ASN A 224 0.25 13.40 1.73
N VAL A 225 1.38 12.81 2.13
CA VAL A 225 1.42 11.45 2.67
C VAL A 225 1.39 11.38 4.19
N TYR A 226 1.45 12.52 4.88
CA TYR A 226 1.42 12.51 6.34
C TYR A 226 0.00 12.16 6.83
N PRO A 227 -0.16 11.17 7.74
CA PRO A 227 -1.47 10.82 8.28
C PRO A 227 -2.10 11.99 9.03
N ASP A 228 -3.40 12.08 9.00
CA ASP A 228 -4.14 13.06 9.81
C ASP A 228 -4.21 12.58 11.26
N THR A 229 -3.36 13.14 12.08
CA THR A 229 -3.33 12.79 13.52
C THR A 229 -4.43 13.45 14.33
N THR A 230 -5.17 14.40 13.77
CA THR A 230 -6.29 15.08 14.46
C THR A 230 -7.53 14.20 14.59
N VAL A 231 -7.59 13.07 13.87
CA VAL A 231 -8.70 12.10 13.96
C VAL A 231 -8.95 11.59 15.38
N TRP A 232 -7.98 11.69 16.27
CA TRP A 232 -8.09 11.28 17.67
C TRP A 232 -8.88 12.26 18.54
N ILE A 233 -9.04 13.51 18.12
CA ILE A 233 -9.74 14.58 18.87
C ILE A 233 -10.96 15.13 18.16
N ASN A 234 -11.20 14.75 16.87
CA ASN A 234 -12.30 15.32 16.08
C ASN A 234 -13.69 15.07 16.68
N ASP A 235 -13.88 13.95 17.39
CA ASP A 235 -15.18 13.61 17.97
C ASP A 235 -15.49 14.37 19.27
N PHE A 236 -14.44 14.77 20.02
CA PHE A 236 -14.55 15.44 21.30
C PHE A 236 -13.38 16.40 21.53
N GLU A 237 -13.63 17.70 21.46
CA GLU A 237 -12.60 18.74 21.61
C GLU A 237 -11.86 18.70 22.96
N ASN A 238 -12.46 18.13 24.00
CA ASN A 238 -11.89 18.00 25.35
C ASN A 238 -11.61 16.53 25.74
N ALA A 239 -11.42 15.65 24.76
CA ALA A 239 -11.14 14.27 25.05
C ALA A 239 -9.70 14.08 25.58
N TYR A 240 -9.54 13.13 26.50
CA TYR A 240 -8.20 12.70 26.97
C TYR A 240 -7.35 12.00 25.89
N ASN A 241 -7.74 12.11 24.63
CA ASN A 241 -7.11 11.50 23.47
C ASN A 241 -6.00 12.38 22.85
N GLU A 242 -5.77 13.59 23.33
CA GLU A 242 -4.70 14.48 22.84
C GLU A 242 -3.33 13.78 22.75
N PRO A 243 -2.89 12.96 23.70
CA PRO A 243 -1.63 12.25 23.56
C PRO A 243 -1.54 11.37 22.31
N TYR A 244 -2.63 10.76 21.84
CA TYR A 244 -2.64 9.96 20.62
C TYR A 244 -2.44 10.82 19.36
N THR A 245 -2.93 12.05 19.35
CA THR A 245 -2.70 13.00 18.25
C THR A 245 -1.21 13.22 18.00
N ARG A 246 -0.40 13.20 19.05
CA ARG A 246 1.05 13.42 18.96
C ARG A 246 1.85 12.13 18.83
N LEU A 247 1.44 11.06 19.51
CA LEU A 247 2.26 9.90 19.75
C LEU A 247 1.86 8.69 18.89
N TYR A 248 0.59 8.53 18.55
CA TYR A 248 0.12 7.30 17.91
C TYR A 248 0.87 6.98 16.61
N PHE A 249 1.09 7.97 15.76
CA PHE A 249 1.83 7.75 14.52
C PHE A 249 3.35 7.79 14.73
N SER A 250 3.86 8.68 15.58
CA SER A 250 5.30 8.98 15.65
C SER A 250 6.07 8.12 16.66
N HIS A 251 5.42 7.71 17.77
CA HIS A 251 6.11 7.06 18.87
C HIS A 251 6.38 5.57 18.60
N PRO A 252 7.59 5.06 18.92
CA PRO A 252 7.96 3.67 18.70
C PRO A 252 7.04 2.64 19.36
N GLY A 253 6.42 2.96 20.47
CA GLY A 253 5.49 2.11 21.19
C GLY A 253 4.25 1.70 20.37
N TYR A 254 3.92 2.49 19.34
CA TYR A 254 2.81 2.23 18.41
C TYR A 254 3.29 1.75 17.04
N SER A 255 4.54 1.31 16.91
CA SER A 255 5.11 0.88 15.63
C SER A 255 4.33 -0.26 14.98
N ASP A 256 3.88 -1.24 15.77
CA ASP A 256 3.17 -2.43 15.30
C ASP A 256 1.64 -2.24 15.25
N TYR A 257 1.13 -1.07 15.60
CA TYR A 257 -0.29 -0.74 15.49
C TYR A 257 -0.65 -0.33 14.06
N PRO A 258 -1.90 -0.56 13.60
CA PRO A 258 -2.30 -0.17 12.26
C PRO A 258 -2.18 1.34 12.05
N VAL A 259 -1.77 1.76 10.88
CA VAL A 259 -1.82 3.18 10.52
C VAL A 259 -3.28 3.59 10.32
N VAL A 260 -3.68 4.68 10.99
CA VAL A 260 -5.02 5.26 10.88
C VAL A 260 -4.93 6.75 10.56
N GLY A 261 -6.06 7.38 10.22
CA GLY A 261 -6.05 8.77 9.79
C GLY A 261 -5.48 8.96 8.37
N VAL A 262 -5.54 7.92 7.55
CA VAL A 262 -5.10 7.93 6.15
C VAL A 262 -6.28 7.92 5.20
N SER A 263 -6.15 8.61 4.08
CA SER A 263 -7.17 8.63 3.03
C SER A 263 -6.92 7.52 2.00
N TRP A 264 -7.94 7.26 1.18
CA TRP A 264 -7.84 6.31 0.07
C TRP A 264 -6.72 6.69 -0.92
N GLU A 265 -6.54 7.99 -1.21
CA GLU A 265 -5.44 8.47 -2.06
C GLU A 265 -4.07 8.23 -1.41
N GLN A 266 -3.97 8.40 -0.10
CA GLN A 266 -2.74 8.13 0.65
C GLN A 266 -2.42 6.63 0.65
N ALA A 267 -3.42 5.76 0.80
CA ALA A 267 -3.24 4.31 0.72
C ALA A 267 -2.77 3.86 -0.69
N ASN A 268 -3.34 4.42 -1.75
CA ASN A 268 -2.88 4.16 -3.12
C ASN A 268 -1.48 4.71 -3.39
N ALA A 269 -1.16 5.88 -2.84
CA ALA A 269 0.20 6.45 -2.93
C ALA A 269 1.23 5.54 -2.25
N PHE A 270 0.91 4.97 -1.08
CA PHE A 270 1.73 3.98 -0.40
C PHE A 270 1.94 2.72 -1.25
N ALA A 271 0.87 2.18 -1.84
CA ALA A 271 0.96 1.00 -2.71
C ALA A 271 1.86 1.25 -3.93
N ASN A 272 1.72 2.43 -4.55
CA ASN A 272 2.58 2.83 -5.66
C ASN A 272 4.05 2.98 -5.24
N TRP A 273 4.30 3.66 -4.12
CA TRP A 273 5.65 3.77 -3.56
C TRP A 273 6.27 2.41 -3.26
N ARG A 274 5.53 1.49 -2.62
CA ARG A 274 6.00 0.12 -2.32
C ARG A 274 6.37 -0.63 -3.60
N THR A 275 5.58 -0.46 -4.68
CA THR A 275 5.88 -1.02 -6.01
C THR A 275 7.21 -0.50 -6.56
N ASP A 276 7.37 0.81 -6.59
CA ASP A 276 8.57 1.44 -7.13
C ASP A 276 9.80 1.16 -6.29
N TYR A 277 9.63 1.13 -4.97
CA TYR A 277 10.68 0.81 -4.04
C TYR A 277 11.20 -0.62 -4.25
N LEU A 278 10.29 -1.60 -4.35
CA LEU A 278 10.65 -2.98 -4.59
C LEU A 278 11.29 -3.18 -5.97
N ARG A 279 10.74 -2.57 -7.02
CA ARG A 279 11.31 -2.62 -8.38
C ARG A 279 12.74 -2.07 -8.44
N ARG A 280 13.00 -0.98 -7.74
CA ARG A 280 14.35 -0.39 -7.64
C ARG A 280 15.32 -1.29 -6.90
N SER A 281 14.87 -1.96 -5.83
CA SER A 281 15.71 -2.83 -5.03
C SER A 281 16.11 -4.11 -5.76
N LEU A 282 15.21 -4.69 -6.56
CA LEU A 282 15.47 -5.86 -7.37
C LEU A 282 16.33 -5.56 -8.62
N GLY A 283 16.43 -4.29 -8.99
CA GLY A 283 17.33 -3.81 -10.03
C GLY A 283 17.13 -4.50 -11.38
N LYS A 284 18.24 -4.86 -12.04
CA LYS A 284 18.25 -5.46 -13.38
C LYS A 284 18.04 -6.98 -13.41
N GLN A 285 17.54 -7.57 -12.34
CA GLN A 285 17.40 -9.04 -12.25
C GLN A 285 16.34 -9.64 -13.19
N GLY A 286 15.66 -8.79 -13.96
CA GLY A 286 14.66 -9.26 -14.94
C GLY A 286 13.36 -9.78 -14.33
N VAL A 287 13.17 -9.56 -13.03
CA VAL A 287 11.93 -9.93 -12.33
C VAL A 287 10.89 -8.86 -12.59
N TYR A 288 9.77 -9.26 -13.18
CA TYR A 288 8.61 -8.40 -13.33
C TYR A 288 7.77 -8.51 -12.05
N ILE A 289 7.34 -7.37 -11.53
CA ILE A 289 6.45 -7.28 -10.38
C ILE A 289 5.24 -6.46 -10.79
N GLU A 290 4.05 -7.05 -10.62
CA GLU A 290 2.80 -6.33 -10.75
C GLU A 290 2.72 -5.19 -9.72
N PRO A 291 1.95 -4.11 -10.01
CA PRO A 291 1.78 -3.05 -9.05
C PRO A 291 1.06 -3.53 -7.79
N PHE A 292 1.59 -3.19 -6.62
CA PHE A 292 0.83 -3.26 -5.38
C PHE A 292 -0.36 -2.31 -5.47
N ARG A 293 -1.48 -2.71 -4.87
CA ARG A 293 -2.74 -1.97 -4.90
C ARG A 293 -3.57 -2.29 -3.66
N LEU A 294 -4.63 -1.54 -3.44
CA LEU A 294 -5.67 -1.98 -2.52
C LEU A 294 -6.36 -3.25 -3.07
N PRO A 295 -6.84 -4.14 -2.21
CA PRO A 295 -7.68 -5.25 -2.64
C PRO A 295 -9.00 -4.73 -3.20
N THR A 296 -9.59 -5.44 -4.13
CA THR A 296 -10.99 -5.21 -4.50
C THR A 296 -11.91 -5.68 -3.38
N GLU A 297 -13.16 -5.20 -3.35
CA GLU A 297 -14.15 -5.65 -2.37
C GLU A 297 -14.31 -7.17 -2.39
N ALA A 298 -14.37 -7.75 -3.60
CA ALA A 298 -14.50 -9.19 -3.78
C ALA A 298 -13.27 -9.96 -3.26
N GLU A 299 -12.06 -9.49 -3.56
CA GLU A 299 -10.84 -10.11 -3.04
C GLU A 299 -10.78 -10.05 -1.52
N TRP A 300 -11.11 -8.90 -0.96
CA TRP A 300 -11.10 -8.71 0.49
C TRP A 300 -12.07 -9.66 1.19
N GLU A 301 -13.31 -9.76 0.70
CA GLU A 301 -14.34 -10.60 1.32
C GLU A 301 -14.03 -12.09 1.17
N ILE A 302 -13.55 -12.54 0.00
CA ILE A 302 -13.11 -13.93 -0.22
C ILE A 302 -11.95 -14.27 0.72
N ALA A 303 -10.98 -13.37 0.86
CA ALA A 303 -9.85 -13.55 1.75
C ALA A 303 -10.29 -13.62 3.23
N ALA A 304 -11.24 -12.78 3.64
CA ALA A 304 -11.77 -12.76 5.00
C ALA A 304 -12.55 -14.03 5.35
N ARG A 305 -13.38 -14.53 4.42
CA ARG A 305 -14.20 -15.74 4.64
C ARG A 305 -13.41 -17.04 4.61
N ALA A 306 -12.19 -17.03 4.08
CA ALA A 306 -11.28 -18.17 4.06
C ALA A 306 -11.92 -19.50 3.54
N GLY A 307 -12.71 -19.41 2.46
CA GLY A 307 -13.35 -20.56 1.82
C GLY A 307 -14.70 -20.98 2.41
N ILE A 308 -15.18 -20.36 3.48
CA ILE A 308 -16.44 -20.72 4.13
C ILE A 308 -17.52 -19.68 3.80
N ASN A 309 -18.41 -20.02 2.89
CA ASN A 309 -19.49 -19.14 2.43
C ASN A 309 -20.48 -18.72 3.51
N GLU A 310 -20.73 -19.61 4.48
CA GLU A 310 -21.79 -19.44 5.48
C GLU A 310 -21.32 -18.81 6.78
N ASN A 311 -20.00 -18.58 6.94
CA ASN A 311 -19.48 -17.99 8.16
C ASN A 311 -19.93 -16.54 8.31
N LYS A 312 -20.43 -16.25 9.50
CA LYS A 312 -20.80 -14.90 9.93
C LYS A 312 -19.56 -14.02 10.14
N TYR A 313 -18.45 -14.62 10.56
CA TYR A 313 -17.18 -13.96 10.89
C TYR A 313 -16.00 -14.61 10.13
N PRO A 314 -14.80 -14.03 10.15
CA PRO A 314 -13.59 -14.63 9.57
C PRO A 314 -13.14 -15.93 10.26
N TRP A 315 -13.76 -16.32 11.36
CA TRP A 315 -13.52 -17.56 12.14
C TRP A 315 -14.75 -18.46 12.11
N ALA A 316 -14.57 -19.71 12.53
CA ALA A 316 -15.66 -20.65 12.66
C ALA A 316 -16.56 -20.30 13.86
N GLY A 317 -17.88 -20.23 13.63
CA GLY A 317 -18.86 -19.94 14.66
C GLY A 317 -19.60 -18.62 14.47
N GLU A 318 -20.65 -18.42 15.27
CA GLU A 318 -21.58 -17.30 15.15
C GLU A 318 -21.34 -16.21 16.21
N MET A 319 -20.39 -16.42 17.11
CA MET A 319 -20.12 -15.53 18.23
C MET A 319 -18.79 -14.83 18.09
N PRO A 320 -18.66 -13.55 18.53
CA PRO A 320 -17.40 -12.80 18.49
C PRO A 320 -16.42 -13.22 19.59
N MET A 321 -16.76 -14.19 20.42
CA MET A 321 -15.97 -14.64 21.55
C MET A 321 -16.03 -16.16 21.73
N THR A 322 -15.02 -16.72 22.39
CA THR A 322 -14.98 -18.12 22.81
C THR A 322 -15.95 -18.40 23.96
N ASP A 323 -16.19 -19.68 24.25
CA ASP A 323 -16.99 -20.11 25.42
C ASP A 323 -16.40 -19.62 26.74
N ASP A 324 -15.09 -19.42 26.81
CA ASP A 324 -14.37 -18.86 27.97
C ASP A 324 -14.46 -17.33 28.07
N GLY A 325 -15.11 -16.67 27.09
CA GLY A 325 -15.33 -15.24 27.05
C GLY A 325 -14.17 -14.39 26.51
N CYS A 326 -13.19 -15.04 25.83
CA CYS A 326 -12.13 -14.33 25.09
C CYS A 326 -12.64 -13.88 23.74
N PHE A 327 -12.38 -12.65 23.34
CA PHE A 327 -12.76 -12.12 22.03
C PHE A 327 -11.81 -12.61 20.94
N TYR A 328 -12.35 -12.82 19.74
CA TYR A 328 -11.60 -13.16 18.53
C TYR A 328 -11.09 -11.94 17.77
N ALA A 329 -11.55 -10.75 18.13
CA ALA A 329 -11.20 -9.49 17.45
C ALA A 329 -11.31 -8.29 18.39
N ASN A 330 -10.62 -7.21 18.06
CA ASN A 330 -10.73 -5.92 18.71
C ASN A 330 -11.95 -5.18 18.14
N LEU A 331 -13.04 -5.18 18.86
CA LEU A 331 -14.32 -4.60 18.45
C LEU A 331 -15.00 -3.93 19.65
N LYS A 332 -15.99 -3.09 19.39
CA LYS A 332 -16.79 -2.49 20.46
C LYS A 332 -17.67 -3.56 21.12
N PRO A 333 -17.34 -4.01 22.34
CA PRO A 333 -18.19 -4.95 23.04
C PRO A 333 -19.56 -4.35 23.24
N GLY A 334 -20.57 -5.24 23.29
CA GLY A 334 -21.94 -4.83 23.58
C GLY A 334 -22.07 -4.12 24.93
N GLU A 335 -23.26 -3.96 25.44
CA GLU A 335 -23.58 -3.15 26.62
C GLU A 335 -22.57 -3.25 27.78
N GLY A 336 -22.10 -2.11 28.25
CA GLY A 336 -21.44 -1.93 29.56
C GLY A 336 -19.94 -1.65 29.48
N ASN A 337 -19.10 -2.66 29.31
CA ASN A 337 -17.64 -2.50 29.37
C ASN A 337 -17.00 -2.44 27.98
N TYR A 338 -16.64 -1.25 27.52
CA TYR A 338 -16.02 -1.02 26.19
C TYR A 338 -14.58 -1.52 26.06
N VAL A 339 -13.97 -1.99 27.12
CA VAL A 339 -12.61 -2.58 27.13
C VAL A 339 -12.65 -4.06 27.48
N ARG A 340 -13.78 -4.71 27.33
CA ARG A 340 -13.93 -6.13 27.66
C ARG A 340 -13.11 -7.04 26.74
N ASP A 341 -12.85 -6.62 25.52
CA ASP A 341 -11.97 -7.26 24.55
C ASP A 341 -10.45 -7.04 24.87
N GLY A 342 -10.13 -6.22 25.88
CA GLY A 342 -8.77 -5.92 26.32
C GLY A 342 -8.20 -4.62 25.75
N ASN A 343 -8.89 -3.92 24.84
CA ASN A 343 -8.39 -2.75 24.16
C ASN A 343 -9.35 -1.56 24.28
N LEU A 344 -8.82 -0.35 24.37
CA LEU A 344 -9.59 0.91 24.32
C LEU A 344 -9.51 1.61 22.95
N ILE A 345 -8.45 1.31 22.23
CA ILE A 345 -8.15 1.81 20.90
C ILE A 345 -7.76 0.61 20.02
N THR A 346 -7.20 0.84 18.85
CA THR A 346 -6.59 -0.22 18.06
C THR A 346 -5.60 -1.04 18.89
N SER A 347 -5.44 -2.31 18.57
CA SER A 347 -4.42 -3.21 19.10
C SER A 347 -3.24 -3.30 18.12
N LYS A 348 -2.17 -3.98 18.53
CA LYS A 348 -1.10 -4.33 17.60
C LYS A 348 -1.64 -5.25 16.52
N CYS A 349 -1.22 -5.04 15.28
CA CYS A 349 -1.55 -5.94 14.19
C CYS A 349 -1.13 -7.37 14.52
N GLY A 350 -2.01 -8.34 14.25
CA GLY A 350 -1.73 -9.75 14.55
C GLY A 350 -1.83 -10.13 16.03
N THR A 351 -2.57 -9.38 16.83
CA THR A 351 -2.79 -9.71 18.25
C THR A 351 -3.73 -10.90 18.43
N TYR A 352 -4.71 -11.06 17.55
CA TYR A 352 -5.69 -12.13 17.56
C TYR A 352 -5.29 -13.26 16.61
N GLU A 353 -5.94 -14.41 16.72
CA GLU A 353 -5.65 -15.55 15.85
C GLU A 353 -6.04 -15.26 14.39
N PRO A 354 -5.24 -15.73 13.42
CA PRO A 354 -5.55 -15.54 12.02
C PRO A 354 -6.72 -16.41 11.57
N ASN A 355 -7.35 -16.05 10.44
CA ASN A 355 -8.29 -16.94 9.77
C ASN A 355 -7.58 -18.11 9.06
N ASP A 356 -8.34 -19.03 8.45
CA ASP A 356 -7.78 -20.22 7.79
C ASP A 356 -6.89 -19.91 6.57
N ASN A 357 -6.96 -18.69 6.04
CA ASN A 357 -6.01 -18.20 5.02
C ASN A 357 -4.71 -17.66 5.63
N GLY A 358 -4.58 -17.56 6.96
CA GLY A 358 -3.42 -16.97 7.62
C GLY A 358 -3.47 -15.44 7.70
N LEU A 359 -4.64 -14.82 7.52
CA LEU A 359 -4.82 -13.37 7.59
C LEU A 359 -5.31 -12.95 8.98
N TYR A 360 -4.67 -11.97 9.55
CA TYR A 360 -4.99 -11.40 10.84
C TYR A 360 -5.92 -10.20 10.72
N ASP A 361 -6.67 -9.91 11.78
CA ASP A 361 -7.46 -8.70 11.97
C ASP A 361 -8.46 -8.42 10.81
N MET A 362 -8.98 -9.49 10.17
CA MET A 362 -10.00 -9.37 9.12
C MET A 362 -11.39 -8.98 9.67
N ALA A 363 -11.50 -8.79 10.96
CA ALA A 363 -12.65 -8.23 11.66
C ALA A 363 -12.16 -7.39 12.85
N GLY A 364 -12.66 -6.17 12.98
CA GLY A 364 -12.28 -5.25 14.06
C GLY A 364 -10.91 -4.62 13.85
N ASN A 365 -10.31 -4.09 14.90
CA ASN A 365 -9.08 -3.35 14.95
C ASN A 365 -9.12 -2.06 14.10
N ALA A 366 -8.75 -2.07 12.84
CA ALA A 366 -8.98 -0.97 11.92
C ALA A 366 -9.78 -1.44 10.70
N ALA A 367 -10.88 -0.76 10.39
CA ALA A 367 -11.61 -0.98 9.15
C ALA A 367 -10.71 -0.72 7.94
N GLU A 368 -10.88 -1.47 6.87
CA GLU A 368 -9.96 -1.47 5.76
C GLU A 368 -10.59 -0.93 4.48
N MET A 369 -9.90 0.04 3.88
CA MET A 369 -10.27 0.58 2.57
C MET A 369 -9.99 -0.44 1.47
N VAL A 370 -10.93 -0.56 0.54
CA VAL A 370 -10.76 -1.34 -0.69
C VAL A 370 -10.71 -0.43 -1.92
N GLN A 371 -10.39 -1.00 -3.07
CA GLN A 371 -10.23 -0.23 -4.30
C GLN A 371 -11.54 0.27 -4.89
N ASP A 372 -12.64 -0.43 -4.61
CA ASP A 372 -13.93 -0.18 -5.23
C ASP A 372 -14.60 1.09 -4.68
N GLY A 373 -15.25 1.81 -5.60
CA GLY A 373 -16.14 2.91 -5.23
C GLY A 373 -17.45 2.40 -4.66
N PHE A 374 -17.98 3.13 -3.69
CA PHE A 374 -19.25 2.78 -3.07
C PHE A 374 -20.41 2.95 -4.06
N GLN A 375 -21.22 1.92 -4.18
CA GLN A 375 -22.47 1.92 -4.93
C GLN A 375 -23.59 1.46 -4.01
N PHE A 376 -24.64 2.24 -3.91
CA PHE A 376 -25.79 1.83 -3.09
C PHE A 376 -26.68 0.84 -3.83
N SER A 377 -27.30 -0.06 -3.09
CA SER A 377 -28.23 -1.06 -3.63
C SER A 377 -29.67 -0.68 -3.32
N ILE A 378 -30.52 -0.64 -4.36
CA ILE A 378 -31.96 -0.49 -4.19
C ILE A 378 -32.64 -1.68 -4.87
N GLY A 379 -33.42 -2.44 -4.11
CA GLY A 379 -34.14 -3.59 -4.63
C GLY A 379 -33.23 -4.68 -5.23
N GLY A 380 -32.02 -4.86 -4.68
CA GLY A 380 -31.04 -5.84 -5.14
C GLY A 380 -30.26 -5.45 -6.38
N ARG A 381 -30.39 -4.21 -6.85
CA ARG A 381 -29.60 -3.69 -7.98
C ARG A 381 -28.66 -2.58 -7.51
N LEU A 382 -27.41 -2.64 -7.95
CA LEU A 382 -26.46 -1.56 -7.73
C LEU A 382 -26.87 -0.34 -8.55
N HIS A 383 -26.95 0.80 -7.89
CA HIS A 383 -27.25 2.10 -8.46
C HIS A 383 -26.04 3.00 -8.31
N GLY A 384 -25.96 4.02 -9.13
CA GLY A 384 -24.89 5.01 -9.29
C GLY A 384 -23.92 5.20 -8.12
N SER A 385 -22.73 5.67 -8.42
CA SER A 385 -21.70 5.97 -7.44
C SER A 385 -22.06 7.21 -6.64
N THR A 386 -21.91 7.15 -5.31
CA THR A 386 -21.94 8.32 -4.43
C THR A 386 -20.65 9.12 -4.51
N GLY A 387 -19.59 8.53 -5.11
CA GLY A 387 -18.24 9.04 -5.14
C GLY A 387 -17.39 8.61 -3.93
N GLY A 388 -17.98 7.91 -2.95
CA GLY A 388 -17.29 7.33 -1.81
C GLY A 388 -16.59 6.03 -2.12
N PHE A 389 -15.76 5.59 -1.19
CA PHE A 389 -15.07 4.31 -1.24
C PHE A 389 -15.68 3.35 -0.22
N ILE A 390 -15.40 2.06 -0.37
CA ILE A 390 -15.87 1.03 0.54
C ILE A 390 -14.84 0.79 1.62
N ARG A 391 -15.28 0.65 2.87
CA ARG A 391 -14.52 0.07 3.97
C ARG A 391 -15.15 -1.24 4.42
N LYS A 392 -14.31 -2.18 4.83
CA LYS A 392 -14.65 -3.55 5.21
C LYS A 392 -14.09 -3.88 6.58
N GLY A 393 -14.60 -4.93 7.20
CA GLY A 393 -14.09 -5.51 8.42
C GLY A 393 -14.47 -4.79 9.71
N GLY A 394 -14.90 -3.52 9.63
CA GLY A 394 -15.13 -2.69 10.82
C GLY A 394 -13.86 -2.44 11.64
N GLY A 395 -13.89 -1.51 12.55
CA GLY A 395 -12.77 -1.19 13.44
C GLY A 395 -13.09 -1.40 14.91
N PHE A 396 -12.21 -0.98 15.83
CA PHE A 396 -12.39 -1.10 17.28
C PHE A 396 -13.63 -0.35 17.81
N LEU A 397 -14.21 0.53 17.02
CA LEU A 397 -15.46 1.25 17.33
C LEU A 397 -16.71 0.55 16.81
N SER A 398 -16.53 -0.49 15.98
CA SER A 398 -17.63 -1.20 15.34
C SER A 398 -18.19 -2.30 16.23
N THR A 399 -19.49 -2.50 16.14
CA THR A 399 -20.20 -3.55 16.86
C THR A 399 -19.98 -4.92 16.19
N GLN A 400 -20.36 -5.99 16.88
CA GLN A 400 -20.27 -7.35 16.35
C GLN A 400 -20.98 -7.54 15.00
N ASP A 401 -22.05 -6.80 14.73
CA ASP A 401 -22.78 -6.92 13.47
C ASP A 401 -22.14 -6.10 12.33
N GLU A 402 -21.29 -5.12 12.65
CA GLU A 402 -20.59 -4.28 11.68
C GLU A 402 -19.26 -4.89 11.22
N VAL A 403 -18.67 -5.80 12.01
CA VAL A 403 -17.40 -6.45 11.67
C VAL A 403 -17.54 -7.68 10.77
N MET A 404 -18.76 -8.05 10.36
CA MET A 404 -18.98 -9.19 9.47
C MET A 404 -18.38 -8.97 8.09
N PRO A 405 -17.74 -9.99 7.46
CA PRO A 405 -17.12 -9.86 6.14
C PRO A 405 -18.06 -9.37 5.03
N GLY A 406 -19.34 -9.75 5.08
CA GLY A 406 -20.35 -9.32 4.10
C GLY A 406 -20.80 -7.88 4.25
N ARG A 407 -20.43 -7.19 5.33
CA ARG A 407 -20.77 -5.78 5.55
C ARG A 407 -19.90 -4.87 4.72
N ARG A 408 -20.49 -3.80 4.27
CA ARG A 408 -19.83 -2.73 3.53
C ARG A 408 -20.30 -1.38 4.04
N GLU A 409 -19.38 -0.49 4.28
CA GLU A 409 -19.69 0.86 4.70
C GLU A 409 -19.04 1.86 3.75
N GLU A 410 -19.66 3.03 3.63
CA GLU A 410 -19.13 4.10 2.80
C GLU A 410 -18.17 4.98 3.58
N VAL A 411 -16.99 5.18 3.00
CA VAL A 411 -16.10 6.29 3.36
C VAL A 411 -16.51 7.48 2.51
N ALA A 412 -17.18 8.46 3.13
CA ALA A 412 -17.81 9.56 2.42
C ALA A 412 -16.79 10.43 1.65
N PRO A 413 -17.05 10.74 0.37
CA PRO A 413 -16.14 11.55 -0.46
C PRO A 413 -16.33 13.05 -0.22
N PHE A 414 -17.44 13.44 0.43
CA PHE A 414 -17.96 14.82 0.38
C PHE A 414 -17.23 15.83 1.24
N LEU A 415 -16.29 15.37 2.02
CA LEU A 415 -15.56 16.27 2.88
C LEU A 415 -14.23 16.57 2.19
N LYS A 416 -14.29 17.53 1.27
CA LYS A 416 -13.10 18.09 0.61
C LYS A 416 -12.06 18.57 1.62
N ASP A 417 -12.53 18.88 2.84
CA ASP A 417 -11.76 19.33 3.99
C ASP A 417 -12.09 18.55 5.29
N GLY A 418 -12.79 17.41 5.18
CA GLY A 418 -13.22 16.60 6.28
C GLY A 418 -13.12 15.10 6.00
N PRO A 419 -13.37 14.22 6.98
CA PRO A 419 -12.65 12.98 7.12
C PRO A 419 -13.23 11.83 6.28
N ASN A 420 -12.76 11.66 5.08
CA ASN A 420 -12.53 10.32 4.55
C ASN A 420 -11.36 9.66 5.31
N LYS A 421 -11.08 10.13 6.51
CA LYS A 421 -10.05 9.69 7.45
C LYS A 421 -10.70 9.52 8.82
N ALA A 422 -10.48 8.38 9.45
CA ALA A 422 -11.01 8.11 10.77
C ALA A 422 -9.96 7.41 11.64
N ARG A 423 -10.14 7.46 12.95
CA ARG A 423 -9.24 6.81 13.93
C ARG A 423 -9.35 5.29 13.96
N ASP A 424 -10.35 4.75 13.28
CA ASP A 424 -10.62 3.31 13.10
C ASP A 424 -10.56 2.88 11.64
N LEU A 425 -9.96 3.69 10.76
CA LEU A 425 -9.84 3.42 9.33
C LEU A 425 -8.38 3.32 8.91
N GLY A 426 -7.99 2.15 8.45
CA GLY A 426 -6.69 1.79 7.90
C GLY A 426 -6.82 1.11 6.54
N PHE A 427 -5.86 0.27 6.19
CA PHE A 427 -5.86 -0.49 4.94
C PHE A 427 -4.82 -1.61 4.97
N ARG A 428 -4.97 -2.56 4.06
CA ARG A 428 -3.94 -3.54 3.67
C ARG A 428 -3.72 -3.54 2.17
N ILE A 429 -2.64 -4.14 1.71
CA ILE A 429 -2.22 -4.13 0.32
C ILE A 429 -2.41 -5.52 -0.29
N ALA A 430 -2.79 -5.53 -1.56
CA ALA A 430 -2.87 -6.71 -2.40
C ALA A 430 -1.90 -6.61 -3.60
N LEU A 431 -1.54 -7.75 -4.17
CA LEU A 431 -0.75 -7.87 -5.37
C LEU A 431 -1.36 -8.97 -6.24
N SER A 432 -1.64 -8.66 -7.50
CA SER A 432 -2.15 -9.65 -8.44
C SER A 432 -1.07 -10.70 -8.73
N GLY A 433 -1.41 -11.99 -8.61
CA GLY A 433 -0.51 -13.07 -8.98
C GLY A 433 -0.27 -13.09 -10.49
N ILE A 434 0.99 -13.15 -10.92
CA ILE A 434 1.35 -13.39 -12.32
C ILE A 434 1.48 -14.89 -12.51
N ASN A 435 0.59 -15.49 -13.30
CA ASN A 435 0.71 -16.88 -13.70
C ASN A 435 0.95 -17.86 -12.53
N THR A 436 0.05 -17.93 -11.57
CA THR A 436 -0.04 -19.18 -10.81
C THR A 436 -0.46 -20.26 -11.81
N PRO A 437 0.42 -21.25 -12.13
CA PRO A 437 0.01 -22.38 -12.96
C PRO A 437 -1.23 -22.97 -12.30
N GLY A 438 -2.33 -23.15 -13.05
CA GLY A 438 -3.58 -23.58 -12.48
C GLY A 438 -3.42 -24.80 -11.58
N GLY A 439 -3.60 -24.62 -10.27
CA GLY A 439 -3.58 -25.67 -9.28
C GLY A 439 -2.26 -25.94 -8.54
N ALA A 440 -1.19 -25.19 -8.75
CA ALA A 440 0.00 -25.32 -7.91
C ALA A 440 -0.27 -24.78 -6.49
N ARG A 441 -0.05 -25.63 -5.48
CA ARG A 441 -0.20 -25.23 -4.07
C ARG A 441 0.96 -24.31 -3.66
N PRO A 442 0.77 -23.42 -2.66
CA PRO A 442 1.83 -22.52 -2.18
C PRO A 442 3.15 -23.23 -1.86
N ALA A 443 3.08 -24.44 -1.29
CA ALA A 443 4.26 -25.26 -1.00
C ALA A 443 4.99 -25.77 -2.26
N GLU A 444 4.29 -25.99 -3.37
CA GLU A 444 4.87 -26.39 -4.64
C GLU A 444 5.57 -25.23 -5.34
N LEU A 445 4.93 -24.05 -5.31
CA LEU A 445 5.53 -22.80 -5.80
C LEU A 445 6.79 -22.45 -5.01
N ALA A 446 6.75 -22.50 -3.69
CA ALA A 446 7.92 -22.28 -2.84
C ALA A 446 9.06 -23.28 -3.16
N SER A 447 8.73 -24.54 -3.49
CA SER A 447 9.72 -25.55 -3.87
C SER A 447 10.32 -25.29 -5.25
N GLU A 448 9.55 -24.79 -6.20
CA GLU A 448 10.02 -24.42 -7.54
C GLU A 448 10.91 -23.17 -7.49
N TRP A 449 10.56 -22.19 -6.69
CA TRP A 449 11.39 -21.00 -6.48
C TRP A 449 12.71 -21.33 -5.79
N LYS A 450 12.68 -22.24 -4.82
CA LYS A 450 13.90 -22.77 -4.21
C LYS A 450 14.82 -23.48 -5.21
N LYS A 451 14.25 -24.26 -6.14
CA LYS A 451 14.99 -24.89 -7.24
C LYS A 451 15.55 -23.87 -8.23
N ALA A 452 14.87 -22.73 -8.42
CA ALA A 452 15.32 -21.65 -9.28
C ALA A 452 16.39 -20.75 -8.60
N GLY A 453 16.81 -21.05 -7.36
CA GLY A 453 17.80 -20.27 -6.62
C GLY A 453 17.25 -18.98 -6.04
N ILE A 454 15.94 -18.78 -6.05
CA ILE A 454 15.25 -17.63 -5.44
C ILE A 454 14.91 -18.02 -4.00
N GLU A 455 15.94 -18.14 -3.16
CA GLU A 455 15.76 -18.32 -1.72
C GLU A 455 15.51 -16.97 -1.04
N LEU A 456 14.27 -16.53 -1.04
CA LEU A 456 13.78 -15.54 -0.08
C LEU A 456 13.18 -16.32 1.09
N SER A 457 14.02 -16.89 1.94
CA SER A 457 13.53 -17.65 3.08
C SER A 457 13.01 -16.72 4.19
N ALA A 458 12.01 -17.18 4.93
CA ALA A 458 11.56 -16.52 6.16
C ALA A 458 12.70 -16.29 7.17
N GLU A 459 13.80 -17.01 7.04
CA GLU A 459 15.03 -16.80 7.82
C GLU A 459 15.74 -15.48 7.51
N LEU A 460 15.48 -14.87 6.34
CA LEU A 460 16.08 -13.61 5.95
C LEU A 460 15.36 -12.39 6.52
N ASN A 461 14.10 -12.55 6.91
CA ASN A 461 13.34 -11.42 7.42
C ASN A 461 12.28 -11.85 8.44
N PRO A 462 12.69 -12.13 9.68
CA PRO A 462 11.76 -12.56 10.73
C PRO A 462 10.78 -11.49 11.18
N SER A 463 10.96 -10.22 10.80
CA SER A 463 10.11 -9.13 11.23
C SER A 463 8.92 -8.82 10.32
N GLY A 464 8.85 -9.41 9.14
CA GLY A 464 7.81 -9.11 8.19
C GLY A 464 7.94 -7.74 7.47
N ASP A 465 9.08 -7.06 7.60
CA ASP A 465 9.28 -5.74 7.00
C ASP A 465 9.91 -5.85 5.59
N PRO A 466 9.22 -5.39 4.51
CA PRO A 466 9.76 -5.39 3.15
C PRO A 466 11.10 -4.68 3.02
N LEU A 467 11.37 -3.68 3.87
CA LEU A 467 12.62 -2.92 3.82
C LEU A 467 13.76 -3.66 4.52
N GLU A 468 13.47 -4.47 5.51
CA GLU A 468 14.48 -5.35 6.10
C GLU A 468 14.93 -6.40 5.08
N LEU A 469 14.01 -6.89 4.24
CA LEU A 469 14.34 -7.75 3.11
C LEU A 469 15.29 -7.06 2.12
N VAL A 470 15.01 -5.81 1.76
CA VAL A 470 15.86 -5.03 0.86
C VAL A 470 17.25 -4.83 1.48
N ALA A 471 17.33 -4.47 2.75
CA ALA A 471 18.62 -4.32 3.45
C ALA A 471 19.41 -5.64 3.49
N GLN A 472 18.72 -6.78 3.63
CA GLN A 472 19.35 -8.10 3.61
C GLN A 472 19.80 -8.51 2.21
N LEU A 473 19.05 -8.16 1.17
CA LEU A 473 19.43 -8.38 -0.23
C LEU A 473 20.64 -7.52 -0.62
N GLU A 474 20.69 -6.27 -0.19
CA GLU A 474 21.85 -5.37 -0.38
C GLU A 474 23.08 -5.89 0.37
N ALA A 475 22.91 -6.40 1.59
CA ALA A 475 24.00 -7.00 2.37
C ALA A 475 24.56 -8.28 1.69
N ARG A 476 23.71 -9.10 1.06
CA ARG A 476 24.13 -10.27 0.28
C ARG A 476 24.87 -9.87 -1.00
N ALA A 477 24.36 -8.89 -1.74
CA ALA A 477 25.02 -8.38 -2.94
C ALA A 477 26.41 -7.79 -2.61
N GLY A 478 26.57 -7.17 -1.44
CA GLY A 478 27.86 -6.72 -0.90
C GLY A 478 28.78 -7.88 -0.52
N SER A 479 28.24 -8.98 0.04
CA SER A 479 29.05 -10.13 0.46
C SER A 479 29.61 -10.97 -0.70
N ASP A 480 28.94 -10.98 -1.84
CA ASP A 480 29.44 -11.65 -3.06
C ASP A 480 30.54 -10.83 -3.77
N ALA A 481 30.57 -9.51 -3.52
CA ALA A 481 31.69 -8.67 -3.95
C ALA A 481 32.94 -8.79 -3.04
N GLU A 482 32.76 -9.24 -1.79
CA GLU A 482 33.85 -9.39 -0.81
C GLU A 482 34.50 -10.79 -0.78
N LYS A 483 34.06 -11.77 -1.56
CA LYS A 483 34.71 -13.09 -1.66
C LYS A 483 36.16 -13.04 -2.18
N GLY A 484 36.72 -11.84 -2.35
CA GLY A 484 38.11 -11.60 -2.72
C GLY A 484 39.02 -11.06 -1.60
N GLN A 485 38.57 -10.89 -0.34
CA GLN A 485 39.42 -10.38 0.73
C GLN A 485 39.51 -11.29 1.98
N PRO A 486 40.65 -11.29 2.71
CA PRO A 486 40.93 -12.30 3.74
C PRO A 486 40.12 -12.11 5.02
N GLN A 487 39.75 -13.22 5.64
CA GLN A 487 39.01 -13.38 6.88
C GLN A 487 39.65 -12.61 8.04
N GLY A 488 38.88 -11.80 8.77
CA GLY A 488 39.40 -11.27 10.05
C GLY A 488 38.59 -10.24 10.82
N ALA A 489 37.41 -9.80 10.39
CA ALA A 489 36.59 -8.88 11.19
C ALA A 489 35.20 -9.46 11.51
N PRO A 490 34.65 -9.28 12.73
CA PRO A 490 33.29 -9.73 13.03
C PRO A 490 32.30 -8.97 12.15
N LYS A 491 31.44 -9.71 11.42
CA LYS A 491 30.41 -9.13 10.56
C LYS A 491 29.48 -8.26 11.40
N PRO A 492 29.25 -7.01 11.02
CA PRO A 492 28.29 -6.17 11.73
C PRO A 492 26.89 -6.79 11.63
N ASP A 493 26.17 -6.83 12.74
CA ASP A 493 24.77 -7.29 12.80
C ASP A 493 23.93 -6.41 11.86
N PRO A 494 23.28 -6.96 10.81
CA PRO A 494 22.50 -6.19 9.85
C PRO A 494 21.41 -5.34 10.53
N ARG A 495 20.85 -5.83 11.64
CA ARG A 495 19.85 -5.12 12.44
C ARG A 495 20.41 -3.87 13.10
N LYS A 496 21.70 -3.88 13.51
CA LYS A 496 22.35 -2.70 14.07
C LYS A 496 22.62 -1.63 13.03
N GLN A 497 22.90 -2.01 11.79
CA GLN A 497 23.07 -1.06 10.69
C GLN A 497 21.72 -0.44 10.28
N TYR A 498 20.65 -1.20 10.35
CA TYR A 498 19.29 -0.72 10.04
C TYR A 498 18.80 0.27 11.11
N PHE A 499 18.96 -0.05 12.40
CA PHE A 499 18.62 0.86 13.51
C PHE A 499 19.47 2.14 13.52
N ALA A 500 20.70 2.10 13.03
CA ALA A 500 21.52 3.29 12.89
C ALA A 500 21.04 4.26 11.77
N ARG A 501 20.13 3.82 10.90
CA ARG A 501 19.52 4.63 9.84
C ARG A 501 18.09 5.07 10.16
N THR A 502 17.49 4.64 11.26
CA THR A 502 16.20 5.12 11.73
C THR A 502 16.34 6.44 12.49
N PRO A 503 15.33 7.32 12.47
CA PRO A 503 15.38 8.61 13.20
C PRO A 503 15.64 8.48 14.68
N GLU A 504 15.35 7.35 15.29
CA GLU A 504 15.63 7.08 16.71
C GLU A 504 17.12 7.11 17.03
N ALA A 505 17.97 6.72 16.07
CA ALA A 505 19.40 6.88 16.21
C ALA A 505 19.87 8.35 16.13
N LEU A 506 18.98 9.26 15.66
CA LEU A 506 19.26 10.69 15.52
C LEU A 506 18.86 11.50 16.76
N HIS A 507 17.95 10.98 17.60
CA HIS A 507 17.55 11.64 18.85
C HIS A 507 18.56 11.46 20.00
N GLY A 508 19.58 10.64 19.82
CA GLY A 508 20.67 10.44 20.79
C GLY A 508 21.84 11.40 20.67
N VAL A 509 21.74 12.41 19.82
CA VAL A 509 22.78 13.43 19.65
C VAL A 509 22.12 14.79 19.88
N GLN A 510 22.07 15.20 21.15
CA GLN A 510 22.05 16.60 21.53
C GLN A 510 23.48 17.10 21.60
#